data_fd075728478c085a1d570c79560af076
#
_entry.id   fd075728478c085a1d570c79560af076
#
_cell.length_a   1.000
_cell.length_b   1.000
_cell.length_c   1.000
_cell.angle_alpha   90.00
_cell.angle_beta   90.00
_cell.angle_gamma   90.00
#
_symmetry.space_group_name_H-M   'P 1'
#
loop_
_entity.id
_entity.type
_entity.pdbx_description
1 polymer ?
#
loop_
_entity_poly.entity_id
_entity_poly.type
_entity_poly.pdbx_seq_one_letter_code
_entity_poly.pdbx_strand_id
1 'polypeptide(L)'
;GKQTAAAKAFLKEYEIVPKEDKSIYQKIKDTMAKKNQAPAQAEGAADATQPRYRFNESMINWEQLAACGLSRDFLQEKGLLEPLLRGYKTTQLIPISMNFGVVSLRADARLSFQPGQGGPVMLVLHTVRQKPELERAFFGHIFTEEDKRNLRETGNMGRIVELRTNSGDYVPSFISLDKLTNELVVMRAENVTIPDEISGVKLSEEEKNELREGRSVYLEGMVGKSGKEFDATVQINADRRGIEYIFNNDRLFNNQTLGGVELTQKQVEDLNAGRAIFIEDMTRTDGEMFSSFVHLDEASGRPVYTRYNPDSPEDARELYIPKEICGVKLTAEDRQQLSE
;
A
#
# COMPACT_ATOMS: atom_id res chain seq x y z
N GLY A 1 -38.36 -3.01 -16.87
CA GLY A 1 -38.98 -3.75 -15.74
C GLY A 1 -37.97 -4.64 -14.97
N LYS A 2 -37.06 -5.34 -15.65
CA LYS A 2 -36.08 -6.22 -15.00
C LYS A 2 -34.93 -5.44 -14.32
N GLN A 3 -34.50 -4.32 -14.90
CA GLN A 3 -33.46 -3.48 -14.30
C GLN A 3 -33.91 -2.77 -13.02
N THR A 4 -35.19 -2.40 -12.92
CA THR A 4 -35.76 -1.78 -11.73
C THR A 4 -35.92 -2.75 -10.57
N ALA A 5 -36.14 -4.06 -10.83
CA ALA A 5 -36.23 -5.08 -9.78
C ALA A 5 -34.85 -5.38 -9.18
N ALA A 6 -33.80 -5.45 -10.01
CA ALA A 6 -32.42 -5.64 -9.55
C ALA A 6 -31.91 -4.43 -8.74
N ALA A 7 -32.22 -3.21 -9.16
CA ALA A 7 -31.89 -1.99 -8.42
C ALA A 7 -32.66 -1.89 -7.09
N LYS A 8 -33.92 -2.33 -7.04
CA LYS A 8 -34.70 -2.38 -5.80
C LYS A 8 -34.21 -3.47 -4.85
N ALA A 9 -33.78 -4.62 -5.37
CA ALA A 9 -33.15 -5.68 -4.57
C ALA A 9 -31.83 -5.20 -3.99
N PHE A 10 -31.00 -4.52 -4.79
CA PHE A 10 -29.75 -3.94 -4.36
C PHE A 10 -29.93 -2.88 -3.26
N LEU A 11 -30.90 -1.95 -3.42
CA LEU A 11 -31.21 -0.94 -2.40
C LEU A 11 -31.77 -1.54 -1.11
N LYS A 12 -32.53 -2.63 -1.20
CA LYS A 12 -33.08 -3.33 -0.04
C LYS A 12 -32.00 -4.08 0.76
N GLU A 13 -30.92 -4.50 0.09
CA GLU A 13 -29.75 -5.14 0.69
C GLU A 13 -28.91 -4.16 1.53
N TYR A 14 -29.01 -2.86 1.27
CA TYR A 14 -28.31 -1.77 1.96
C TYR A 14 -29.19 -0.98 2.93
N GLU A 15 -30.37 -1.47 3.28
CA GLU A 15 -31.25 -0.80 4.25
C GLU A 15 -30.66 -0.90 5.66
N ILE A 16 -30.26 0.27 6.20
CA ILE A 16 -29.56 0.39 7.49
C ILE A 16 -30.59 0.18 8.61
N VAL A 17 -30.45 -0.90 9.34
CA VAL A 17 -31.16 -1.12 10.60
C VAL A 17 -30.17 -0.84 11.74
N PRO A 18 -30.38 0.21 12.57
CA PRO A 18 -29.56 0.43 13.75
C PRO A 18 -29.69 -0.74 14.71
N LYS A 19 -28.57 -1.35 15.10
CA LYS A 19 -28.52 -2.36 16.18
C LYS A 19 -27.97 -1.76 17.44
N GLU A 20 -28.67 -2.01 18.54
CA GLU A 20 -28.23 -1.67 19.89
C GLU A 20 -26.91 -2.34 20.28
N ASP A 21 -26.14 -1.56 20.99
CA ASP A 21 -24.75 -1.69 21.39
C ASP A 21 -24.47 -2.95 22.23
N LYS A 22 -24.00 -4.03 21.63
CA LYS A 22 -23.10 -4.95 22.33
C LYS A 22 -21.70 -4.65 21.86
N SER A 23 -20.80 -4.34 22.79
CA SER A 23 -19.39 -4.04 22.51
C SER A 23 -18.84 -5.00 21.46
N ILE A 24 -18.42 -4.45 20.32
CA ILE A 24 -17.79 -5.17 19.21
C ILE A 24 -16.61 -6.03 19.73
N TYR A 25 -15.92 -5.51 20.74
CA TYR A 25 -14.86 -6.21 21.47
C TYR A 25 -15.33 -7.56 22.08
N GLN A 26 -16.53 -7.60 22.70
CA GLN A 26 -17.03 -8.85 23.30
C GLN A 26 -17.33 -9.88 22.22
N LYS A 27 -17.85 -9.47 21.06
CA LYS A 27 -18.13 -10.37 19.94
C LYS A 27 -16.86 -10.95 19.33
N ILE A 28 -15.79 -10.13 19.22
CA ILE A 28 -14.49 -10.59 18.74
C ILE A 28 -13.90 -11.60 19.73
N LYS A 29 -13.95 -11.28 21.02
CA LYS A 29 -13.46 -12.17 22.08
C LYS A 29 -14.16 -13.52 22.06
N ASP A 30 -15.49 -13.52 21.89
CA ASP A 30 -16.30 -14.74 21.84
C ASP A 30 -16.01 -15.54 20.54
N THR A 31 -15.76 -14.88 19.41
CA THR A 31 -15.42 -15.52 18.14
C THR A 31 -14.02 -16.12 18.19
N MET A 32 -13.05 -15.43 18.77
CA MET A 32 -11.67 -15.92 18.94
C MET A 32 -11.61 -17.05 19.98
N ALA A 33 -12.38 -16.97 21.06
CA ALA A 33 -12.47 -18.04 22.06
C ALA A 33 -13.05 -19.33 21.47
N LYS A 34 -14.03 -19.24 20.58
CA LYS A 34 -14.59 -20.39 19.85
C LYS A 34 -13.59 -21.02 18.87
N LYS A 35 -12.73 -20.19 18.22
CA LYS A 35 -11.70 -20.67 17.31
C LYS A 35 -10.58 -21.43 18.03
N ASN A 36 -10.26 -21.01 19.26
CA ASN A 36 -9.26 -21.68 20.12
C ASN A 36 -9.79 -22.96 20.80
N GLN A 37 -11.12 -23.23 20.75
CA GLN A 37 -11.73 -24.43 21.31
C GLN A 37 -12.06 -25.51 20.26
N ALA A 38 -11.89 -25.24 18.97
CA ALA A 38 -11.99 -26.27 17.95
C ALA A 38 -10.77 -27.21 18.06
N PRO A 39 -10.97 -28.55 18.13
CA PRO A 39 -9.85 -29.48 18.21
C PRO A 39 -8.99 -29.34 16.96
N ALA A 40 -7.70 -29.05 17.17
CA ALA A 40 -6.71 -29.09 16.13
C ALA A 40 -6.68 -30.52 15.57
N GLN A 41 -7.26 -30.72 14.40
CA GLN A 41 -6.89 -31.87 13.60
C GLN A 41 -5.44 -31.69 13.19
N ALA A 42 -4.60 -32.55 13.74
CA ALA A 42 -3.20 -32.65 13.43
C ALA A 42 -3.04 -33.03 11.94
N GLU A 43 -2.96 -32.04 11.08
CA GLU A 43 -2.32 -32.21 9.78
C GLU A 43 -0.82 -32.04 9.99
N GLY A 44 -0.10 -33.05 9.49
CA GLY A 44 1.32 -33.26 9.72
C GLY A 44 2.20 -32.03 9.52
N ALA A 45 3.26 -31.95 10.29
CA ALA A 45 4.30 -30.96 10.19
C ALA A 45 4.82 -30.85 8.75
N ALA A 46 4.18 -30.00 7.95
CA ALA A 46 4.70 -29.58 6.65
C ALA A 46 5.71 -28.44 6.91
N ASP A 47 6.88 -28.66 6.38
CA ASP A 47 8.03 -27.77 6.32
C ASP A 47 7.62 -26.29 6.23
N ALA A 48 7.98 -25.48 7.24
CA ALA A 48 7.62 -24.06 7.37
C ALA A 48 8.32 -23.15 6.33
N THR A 49 9.05 -23.71 5.38
CA THR A 49 9.87 -23.02 4.38
C THR A 49 9.20 -22.85 3.01
N GLN A 50 8.05 -23.45 2.75
CA GLN A 50 7.38 -23.27 1.46
C GLN A 50 6.28 -22.22 1.53
N PRO A 51 6.27 -21.24 0.59
CA PRO A 51 5.21 -20.25 0.51
C PRO A 51 3.86 -20.94 0.25
N ARG A 52 2.88 -20.71 1.12
CA ARG A 52 1.52 -21.22 0.90
C ARG A 52 0.85 -20.43 -0.22
N TYR A 53 0.80 -21.00 -1.42
CA TYR A 53 0.03 -20.44 -2.52
C TYR A 53 -1.46 -20.73 -2.34
N ARG A 54 -2.29 -19.71 -2.56
CA ARG A 54 -3.76 -19.85 -2.58
C ARG A 54 -4.24 -20.39 -3.93
N PHE A 55 -3.51 -20.07 -4.99
CA PHE A 55 -3.81 -20.47 -6.36
C PHE A 55 -2.63 -21.23 -6.95
N ASN A 56 -2.93 -22.25 -7.75
CA ASN A 56 -1.92 -22.97 -8.52
C ASN A 56 -1.85 -22.36 -9.94
N GLU A 57 -0.66 -22.29 -10.52
CA GLU A 57 -0.47 -21.79 -11.89
C GLU A 57 -1.29 -22.58 -12.93
N SER A 58 -1.56 -23.88 -12.70
CA SER A 58 -2.39 -24.70 -13.57
C SER A 58 -3.87 -24.28 -13.62
N MET A 59 -4.31 -23.44 -12.66
CA MET A 59 -5.66 -22.87 -12.63
C MET A 59 -5.78 -21.58 -13.45
N ILE A 60 -4.65 -21.07 -13.99
CA ILE A 60 -4.59 -19.81 -14.72
C ILE A 60 -4.73 -20.07 -16.22
N ASN A 61 -5.65 -19.38 -16.86
CA ASN A 61 -5.74 -19.37 -18.32
C ASN A 61 -4.75 -18.34 -18.89
N TRP A 62 -3.53 -18.78 -19.15
CA TRP A 62 -2.44 -17.93 -19.63
C TRP A 62 -2.71 -17.33 -21.00
N GLU A 63 -3.44 -18.01 -21.88
CA GLU A 63 -3.81 -17.50 -23.20
C GLU A 63 -4.71 -16.27 -23.08
N GLN A 64 -5.70 -16.32 -22.20
CA GLN A 64 -6.59 -15.19 -21.93
C GLN A 64 -5.85 -14.02 -21.25
N LEU A 65 -4.92 -14.29 -20.35
CA LEU A 65 -4.11 -13.25 -19.71
C LEU A 65 -3.16 -12.59 -20.72
N ALA A 66 -2.55 -13.37 -21.61
CA ALA A 66 -1.69 -12.84 -22.65
C ALA A 66 -2.43 -11.90 -23.62
N ALA A 67 -3.71 -12.15 -23.88
CA ALA A 67 -4.56 -11.24 -24.66
C ALA A 67 -4.76 -9.86 -23.99
N CYS A 68 -4.55 -9.77 -22.68
CA CYS A 68 -4.56 -8.52 -21.90
C CYS A 68 -3.16 -7.91 -21.73
N GLY A 69 -2.13 -8.47 -22.38
CA GLY A 69 -0.74 -8.06 -22.22
C GLY A 69 -0.05 -8.62 -20.97
N LEU A 70 -0.64 -9.62 -20.32
CA LEU A 70 -0.16 -10.22 -19.07
C LEU A 70 0.36 -11.64 -19.31
N SER A 71 1.57 -11.76 -19.88
CA SER A 71 2.21 -13.06 -20.00
C SER A 71 2.75 -13.54 -18.64
N ARG A 72 2.96 -14.86 -18.52
CA ARG A 72 3.60 -15.46 -17.35
C ARG A 72 4.97 -14.85 -17.09
N ASP A 73 5.77 -14.75 -18.14
CA ASP A 73 7.15 -14.25 -18.06
C ASP A 73 7.17 -12.79 -17.60
N PHE A 74 6.28 -11.95 -18.14
CA PHE A 74 6.12 -10.57 -17.68
C PHE A 74 5.81 -10.48 -16.18
N LEU A 75 4.86 -11.26 -15.69
CA LEU A 75 4.51 -11.27 -14.28
C LEU A 75 5.65 -11.80 -13.40
N GLN A 76 6.40 -12.78 -13.89
CA GLN A 76 7.56 -13.34 -13.20
C GLN A 76 8.71 -12.34 -13.13
N GLU A 77 9.09 -11.71 -14.24
CA GLU A 77 10.16 -10.71 -14.31
C GLU A 77 9.88 -9.48 -13.44
N LYS A 78 8.62 -9.07 -13.38
CA LYS A 78 8.18 -7.96 -12.53
C LYS A 78 7.99 -8.36 -11.05
N GLY A 79 8.21 -9.61 -10.68
CA GLY A 79 8.00 -10.12 -9.33
C GLY A 79 6.54 -10.09 -8.86
N LEU A 80 5.58 -10.09 -9.79
CA LEU A 80 4.15 -9.95 -9.51
C LEU A 80 3.42 -11.29 -9.42
N LEU A 81 4.00 -12.35 -10.00
CA LEU A 81 3.36 -13.66 -10.06
C LEU A 81 3.16 -14.26 -8.66
N GLU A 82 4.18 -14.22 -7.82
CA GLU A 82 4.12 -14.79 -6.48
C GLU A 82 3.07 -14.11 -5.57
N PRO A 83 2.99 -12.77 -5.48
CA PRO A 83 1.89 -12.10 -4.76
C PRO A 83 0.51 -12.51 -5.28
N LEU A 84 0.32 -12.59 -6.59
CA LEU A 84 -0.94 -13.01 -7.20
C LEU A 84 -1.32 -14.44 -6.83
N LEU A 85 -0.38 -15.39 -6.89
CA LEU A 85 -0.60 -16.80 -6.49
C LEU A 85 -0.93 -16.93 -5.00
N ARG A 86 -0.38 -16.07 -4.15
CA ARG A 86 -0.74 -15.96 -2.74
C ARG A 86 -2.11 -15.33 -2.50
N GLY A 87 -2.74 -14.77 -3.54
CA GLY A 87 -4.04 -14.09 -3.49
C GLY A 87 -3.96 -12.64 -3.03
N TYR A 88 -2.79 -12.02 -3.10
CA TYR A 88 -2.61 -10.57 -2.88
C TYR A 88 -2.85 -9.79 -4.17
N LYS A 89 -3.10 -8.48 -4.03
CA LYS A 89 -3.02 -7.55 -5.15
C LYS A 89 -1.55 -7.34 -5.56
N THR A 90 -1.31 -6.97 -6.82
CA THR A 90 0.01 -6.51 -7.26
C THR A 90 0.48 -5.32 -6.41
N THR A 91 1.79 -5.22 -6.18
CA THR A 91 2.38 -4.15 -5.37
C THR A 91 2.43 -2.79 -6.07
N GLN A 92 2.18 -2.78 -7.38
CA GLN A 92 2.23 -1.60 -8.24
C GLN A 92 1.07 -1.62 -9.24
N LEU A 93 0.81 -0.47 -9.85
CA LEU A 93 -0.11 -0.35 -10.98
C LEU A 93 0.51 -0.97 -12.22
N ILE A 94 -0.30 -1.71 -12.96
CA ILE A 94 0.07 -2.37 -14.22
C ILE A 94 -0.76 -1.77 -15.33
N PRO A 95 -0.14 -1.28 -16.42
CA PRO A 95 -0.88 -0.82 -17.58
C PRO A 95 -1.52 -2.01 -18.29
N ILE A 96 -2.84 -2.01 -18.38
CA ILE A 96 -3.65 -3.02 -19.03
C ILE A 96 -4.18 -2.47 -20.34
N SER A 97 -4.06 -3.25 -21.39
CA SER A 97 -4.65 -2.95 -22.69
C SER A 97 -5.48 -4.13 -23.16
N MET A 98 -6.78 -3.93 -23.30
CA MET A 98 -7.70 -4.94 -23.82
C MET A 98 -8.32 -4.45 -25.12
N ASN A 99 -8.39 -5.32 -26.13
CA ASN A 99 -8.98 -5.03 -27.42
C ASN A 99 -10.18 -5.94 -27.66
N PHE A 100 -11.35 -5.33 -27.81
CA PHE A 100 -12.61 -6.03 -28.08
C PHE A 100 -13.09 -5.81 -29.54
N GLY A 101 -12.15 -5.68 -30.45
CA GLY A 101 -12.42 -5.43 -31.87
C GLY A 101 -12.66 -3.94 -32.15
N VAL A 102 -13.89 -3.49 -32.02
CA VAL A 102 -14.26 -2.07 -32.26
C VAL A 102 -13.99 -1.15 -31.06
N VAL A 103 -13.70 -1.72 -29.89
CA VAL A 103 -13.42 -0.98 -28.64
C VAL A 103 -12.11 -1.46 -28.05
N SER A 104 -11.23 -0.53 -27.71
CA SER A 104 -10.03 -0.80 -26.89
C SER A 104 -10.15 -0.10 -25.55
N LEU A 105 -9.82 -0.83 -24.49
CA LEU A 105 -9.72 -0.29 -23.11
C LEU A 105 -8.24 -0.23 -22.73
N ARG A 106 -7.82 0.92 -22.23
CA ARG A 106 -6.51 1.09 -21.61
C ARG A 106 -6.72 1.67 -20.22
N ALA A 107 -6.14 1.05 -19.21
CA ALA A 107 -6.23 1.51 -17.83
C ALA A 107 -5.01 1.04 -17.04
N ASP A 108 -4.63 1.83 -16.05
CA ASP A 108 -3.71 1.39 -15.02
C ASP A 108 -4.51 0.74 -13.89
N ALA A 109 -4.11 -0.45 -13.47
CA ALA A 109 -4.82 -1.20 -12.44
C ALA A 109 -3.85 -2.00 -11.55
N ARG A 110 -4.22 -2.22 -10.30
CA ARG A 110 -3.69 -3.35 -9.54
C ARG A 110 -4.46 -4.61 -9.94
N LEU A 111 -3.78 -5.73 -9.87
CA LEU A 111 -4.33 -7.04 -10.27
C LEU A 111 -4.47 -7.93 -9.04
N SER A 112 -5.48 -8.77 -9.01
CA SER A 112 -5.58 -9.88 -8.08
C SER A 112 -6.24 -11.10 -8.72
N PHE A 113 -5.98 -12.28 -8.15
CA PHE A 113 -6.69 -13.49 -8.53
C PHE A 113 -7.83 -13.76 -7.56
N GLN A 114 -8.97 -14.22 -8.10
CA GLN A 114 -10.10 -14.71 -7.32
C GLN A 114 -10.54 -16.09 -7.86
N PRO A 115 -11.19 -16.92 -7.01
CA PRO A 115 -11.79 -18.17 -7.48
C PRO A 115 -12.82 -17.88 -8.57
N GLY A 116 -12.67 -18.50 -9.74
CA GLY A 116 -13.69 -18.46 -10.79
C GLY A 116 -14.83 -19.46 -10.50
N GLN A 117 -15.97 -19.26 -11.14
CA GLN A 117 -17.08 -20.22 -11.06
C GLN A 117 -16.70 -21.47 -11.85
N GLY A 118 -16.51 -22.59 -11.14
CA GLY A 118 -16.35 -23.93 -11.75
C GLY A 118 -14.94 -24.29 -12.22
N GLY A 119 -13.87 -23.58 -11.80
CA GLY A 119 -12.52 -24.05 -12.08
C GLY A 119 -11.43 -22.99 -12.22
N PRO A 120 -11.24 -22.33 -13.39
CA PRO A 120 -10.08 -21.45 -13.57
C PRO A 120 -10.14 -20.20 -12.69
N VAL A 121 -8.96 -19.68 -12.37
CA VAL A 121 -8.81 -18.44 -11.61
C VAL A 121 -9.29 -17.26 -12.46
N MET A 122 -10.04 -16.35 -11.84
CA MET A 122 -10.48 -15.11 -12.46
C MET A 122 -9.49 -13.98 -12.12
N LEU A 123 -9.05 -13.23 -13.14
CA LEU A 123 -8.30 -12.00 -12.96
C LEU A 123 -9.26 -10.86 -12.63
N VAL A 124 -8.97 -10.14 -11.55
CA VAL A 124 -9.71 -8.92 -11.16
C VAL A 124 -8.82 -7.71 -11.36
N LEU A 125 -9.37 -6.70 -12.02
CA LEU A 125 -8.71 -5.42 -12.26
C LEU A 125 -9.22 -4.39 -11.26
N HIS A 126 -8.31 -3.86 -10.44
CA HIS A 126 -8.56 -2.78 -9.50
C HIS A 126 -8.08 -1.47 -10.14
N THR A 127 -8.98 -0.80 -10.84
CA THR A 127 -8.66 0.44 -11.57
C THR A 127 -8.54 1.63 -10.64
N VAL A 128 -7.74 2.62 -11.04
CA VAL A 128 -7.57 3.86 -10.27
C VAL A 128 -8.84 4.70 -10.30
N ARG A 129 -9.33 5.04 -9.11
CA ARG A 129 -10.45 5.98 -8.91
C ARG A 129 -9.90 7.37 -8.61
N GLN A 130 -10.57 8.42 -9.05
CA GLN A 130 -10.13 9.79 -8.77
C GLN A 130 -10.13 10.12 -7.27
N LYS A 131 -11.06 9.55 -6.52
CA LYS A 131 -11.20 9.71 -5.07
C LYS A 131 -11.84 8.48 -4.45
N PRO A 132 -11.58 8.21 -3.16
CA PRO A 132 -12.27 7.14 -2.45
C PRO A 132 -13.76 7.45 -2.28
N GLU A 133 -14.61 6.43 -2.37
CA GLU A 133 -16.06 6.52 -2.23
C GLU A 133 -16.45 6.46 -0.74
N LEU A 134 -16.35 7.59 -0.04
CA LEU A 134 -16.61 7.69 1.40
C LEU A 134 -17.97 8.31 1.77
N GLU A 135 -18.72 8.79 0.77
CA GLU A 135 -19.99 9.48 1.01
C GLU A 135 -21.21 8.54 0.95
N ARG A 136 -21.00 7.30 0.52
CA ARG A 136 -22.04 6.28 0.45
C ARG A 136 -21.84 5.22 1.53
N ALA A 137 -22.94 4.58 1.93
CA ALA A 137 -22.86 3.44 2.83
C ALA A 137 -22.03 2.31 2.19
N PHE A 138 -21.10 1.77 2.95
CA PHE A 138 -20.21 0.70 2.54
C PHE A 138 -20.53 -0.55 3.34
N PHE A 139 -21.13 -1.56 2.72
CA PHE A 139 -21.66 -2.75 3.40
C PHE A 139 -22.52 -2.43 4.64
N GLY A 140 -23.36 -1.41 4.53
CA GLY A 140 -24.25 -0.96 5.61
C GLY A 140 -23.59 0.01 6.61
N HIS A 141 -22.30 0.25 6.54
CA HIS A 141 -21.59 1.21 7.38
C HIS A 141 -21.60 2.62 6.73
N ILE A 142 -21.94 3.64 7.50
CA ILE A 142 -21.82 5.05 7.11
C ILE A 142 -20.59 5.61 7.80
N PHE A 143 -19.65 6.15 7.01
CA PHE A 143 -18.42 6.73 7.52
C PHE A 143 -18.68 8.03 8.28
N THR A 144 -18.16 8.12 9.51
CA THR A 144 -18.08 9.36 10.25
C THR A 144 -17.01 10.28 9.65
N GLU A 145 -17.00 11.56 10.00
CA GLU A 145 -15.95 12.47 9.54
C GLU A 145 -14.56 12.06 10.04
N GLU A 146 -14.49 11.42 11.20
CA GLU A 146 -13.25 10.83 11.71
C GLU A 146 -12.79 9.63 10.89
N ASP A 147 -13.69 8.71 10.55
CA ASP A 147 -13.39 7.59 9.66
C ASP A 147 -12.83 8.08 8.31
N LYS A 148 -13.49 9.08 7.71
CA LYS A 148 -13.08 9.67 6.43
C LYS A 148 -11.71 10.33 6.51
N ARG A 149 -11.45 11.06 7.58
CA ARG A 149 -10.15 11.70 7.82
C ARG A 149 -9.07 10.63 7.97
N ASN A 150 -9.26 9.65 8.85
CA ASN A 150 -8.28 8.59 9.09
C ASN A 150 -7.97 7.82 7.80
N LEU A 151 -8.97 7.44 7.01
CA LEU A 151 -8.78 6.75 5.73
C LEU A 151 -7.99 7.60 4.73
N ARG A 152 -8.23 8.91 4.66
CA ARG A 152 -7.51 9.81 3.75
C ARG A 152 -6.06 10.04 4.19
N GLU A 153 -5.83 10.27 5.48
CA GLU A 153 -4.53 10.61 6.04
C GLU A 153 -3.63 9.38 6.20
N THR A 154 -4.13 8.36 6.88
CA THR A 154 -3.33 7.17 7.23
C THR A 154 -3.52 6.01 6.25
N GLY A 155 -4.66 5.95 5.57
CA GLY A 155 -5.08 4.79 4.78
C GLY A 155 -5.79 3.71 5.59
N ASN A 156 -5.98 3.91 6.90
CA ASN A 156 -6.66 2.98 7.79
C ASN A 156 -7.77 3.69 8.56
N MET A 157 -8.89 3.03 8.77
CA MET A 157 -10.01 3.66 9.46
C MET A 157 -9.75 3.91 10.95
N GLY A 158 -8.81 3.17 11.56
CA GLY A 158 -8.42 3.34 12.96
C GLY A 158 -9.31 2.62 13.98
N ARG A 159 -10.32 1.92 13.51
CA ARG A 159 -11.20 1.08 14.33
C ARG A 159 -11.84 -0.02 13.50
N ILE A 160 -12.32 -1.06 14.16
CA ILE A 160 -13.16 -2.07 13.52
C ILE A 160 -14.62 -1.65 13.53
N VAL A 161 -15.36 -2.14 12.54
CA VAL A 161 -16.80 -1.94 12.39
C VAL A 161 -17.48 -3.23 11.99
N GLU A 162 -18.78 -3.34 12.29
CA GLU A 162 -19.60 -4.41 11.79
C GLU A 162 -20.08 -4.11 10.37
N LEU A 163 -19.66 -4.93 9.41
CA LEU A 163 -20.10 -4.86 8.03
C LEU A 163 -21.14 -5.94 7.74
N ARG A 164 -22.16 -5.56 6.98
CA ARG A 164 -23.22 -6.48 6.58
C ARG A 164 -22.77 -7.36 5.41
N THR A 165 -22.90 -8.66 5.56
CA THR A 165 -22.63 -9.63 4.49
C THR A 165 -23.84 -9.79 3.56
N ASN A 166 -23.65 -10.45 2.42
CA ASN A 166 -24.73 -10.78 1.50
C ASN A 166 -25.79 -11.71 2.12
N SER A 167 -25.43 -12.51 3.13
CA SER A 167 -26.37 -13.32 3.93
C SER A 167 -27.18 -12.50 4.94
N GLY A 168 -26.82 -11.21 5.13
CA GLY A 168 -27.46 -10.32 6.09
C GLY A 168 -26.83 -10.32 7.48
N ASP A 169 -25.81 -11.15 7.71
CA ASP A 169 -25.08 -11.20 8.97
C ASP A 169 -24.13 -10.01 9.10
N TYR A 170 -23.81 -9.64 10.34
CA TYR A 170 -22.83 -8.58 10.62
C TYR A 170 -21.52 -9.20 11.05
N VAL A 171 -20.42 -8.76 10.44
CA VAL A 171 -19.07 -9.29 10.68
C VAL A 171 -18.13 -8.17 11.04
N PRO A 172 -17.43 -8.25 12.21
CA PRO A 172 -16.39 -7.30 12.58
C PRO A 172 -15.27 -7.27 11.54
N SER A 173 -14.93 -6.10 11.06
CA SER A 173 -14.02 -5.94 9.94
C SER A 173 -13.16 -4.69 10.07
N PHE A 174 -11.94 -4.78 9.53
CA PHE A 174 -11.06 -3.66 9.28
C PHE A 174 -11.36 -3.08 7.90
N ILE A 175 -11.31 -1.76 7.78
CA ILE A 175 -11.40 -1.06 6.52
C ILE A 175 -10.12 -0.26 6.32
N SER A 176 -9.49 -0.45 5.17
CA SER A 176 -8.34 0.34 4.73
C SER A 176 -8.54 0.86 3.31
N LEU A 177 -7.80 1.89 2.98
CA LEU A 177 -7.78 2.48 1.64
C LEU A 177 -6.55 1.97 0.88
N ASP A 178 -6.77 1.38 -0.27
CA ASP A 178 -5.70 1.15 -1.24
C ASP A 178 -5.29 2.50 -1.86
N LYS A 179 -4.16 3.05 -1.41
CA LYS A 179 -3.68 4.37 -1.83
C LYS A 179 -3.32 4.46 -3.32
N LEU A 180 -3.09 3.32 -4.00
CA LEU A 180 -2.80 3.31 -5.44
C LEU A 180 -4.07 3.39 -6.30
N THR A 181 -5.18 2.86 -5.80
CA THR A 181 -6.42 2.76 -6.58
C THR A 181 -7.57 3.58 -6.01
N ASN A 182 -7.42 4.13 -4.81
CA ASN A 182 -8.50 4.74 -4.02
C ASN A 182 -9.69 3.80 -3.76
N GLU A 183 -9.43 2.49 -3.75
CA GLU A 183 -10.42 1.47 -3.44
C GLU A 183 -10.46 1.18 -1.94
N LEU A 184 -11.66 1.06 -1.38
CA LEU A 184 -11.83 0.58 -0.01
C LEU A 184 -11.65 -0.94 0.04
N VAL A 185 -10.82 -1.40 0.97
CA VAL A 185 -10.49 -2.82 1.18
C VAL A 185 -10.96 -3.26 2.54
N VAL A 186 -11.61 -4.41 2.59
CA VAL A 186 -12.13 -5.02 3.82
C VAL A 186 -11.33 -6.25 4.18
N MET A 187 -11.05 -6.40 5.46
CA MET A 187 -10.53 -7.64 6.04
C MET A 187 -11.31 -7.98 7.30
N ARG A 188 -11.87 -9.19 7.37
CA ARG A 188 -12.59 -9.67 8.57
C ARG A 188 -11.63 -9.76 9.74
N ALA A 189 -12.07 -9.31 10.92
CA ALA A 189 -11.25 -9.36 12.12
C ALA A 189 -10.83 -10.79 12.50
N GLU A 190 -11.65 -11.79 12.22
CA GLU A 190 -11.34 -13.21 12.44
C GLU A 190 -10.12 -13.71 11.65
N ASN A 191 -9.76 -13.05 10.54
CA ASN A 191 -8.63 -13.42 9.69
C ASN A 191 -7.31 -12.78 10.13
N VAL A 192 -7.33 -11.96 11.19
CA VAL A 192 -6.16 -11.27 11.72
C VAL A 192 -5.59 -12.04 12.89
N THR A 193 -4.30 -12.35 12.82
CA THR A 193 -3.54 -12.87 13.95
C THR A 193 -2.55 -11.81 14.38
N ILE A 194 -2.67 -11.34 15.62
CA ILE A 194 -1.69 -10.42 16.20
C ILE A 194 -0.56 -11.27 16.79
N PRO A 195 0.69 -11.08 16.33
CA PRO A 195 1.82 -11.82 16.87
C PRO A 195 2.15 -11.35 18.29
N ASP A 196 2.87 -12.17 19.04
CA ASP A 196 3.38 -11.80 20.36
C ASP A 196 4.55 -10.83 20.30
N GLU A 197 5.19 -10.77 19.13
CA GLU A 197 6.39 -9.95 18.89
C GLU A 197 6.35 -9.36 17.47
N ILE A 198 6.71 -8.07 17.34
CA ILE A 198 6.86 -7.38 16.07
C ILE A 198 8.28 -6.84 15.96
N SER A 199 9.04 -7.32 14.96
CA SER A 199 10.41 -6.85 14.67
C SER A 199 11.33 -6.82 15.91
N GLY A 200 11.25 -7.84 16.78
CA GLY A 200 12.07 -7.97 17.99
C GLY A 200 11.46 -7.35 19.25
N VAL A 201 10.34 -6.61 19.12
CA VAL A 201 9.65 -6.00 20.27
C VAL A 201 8.45 -6.84 20.69
N LYS A 202 8.43 -7.29 21.95
CA LYS A 202 7.32 -8.04 22.53
C LYS A 202 6.16 -7.10 22.83
N LEU A 203 4.95 -7.49 22.42
CA LEU A 203 3.74 -6.73 22.65
C LEU A 203 3.12 -7.09 24.02
N SER A 204 2.71 -6.05 24.75
CA SER A 204 1.81 -6.18 25.92
C SER A 204 0.41 -6.62 25.48
N GLU A 205 -0.41 -7.08 26.41
CA GLU A 205 -1.81 -7.43 26.10
C GLU A 205 -2.64 -6.17 25.75
N GLU A 206 -2.30 -5.01 26.31
CA GLU A 206 -2.91 -3.73 25.96
C GLU A 206 -2.63 -3.38 24.50
N GLU A 207 -1.37 -3.44 24.06
CA GLU A 207 -0.98 -3.17 22.67
C GLU A 207 -1.61 -4.14 21.68
N LYS A 208 -1.69 -5.42 22.04
CA LYS A 208 -2.39 -6.41 21.23
C LYS A 208 -3.89 -6.09 21.11
N ASN A 209 -4.51 -5.62 22.17
CA ASN A 209 -5.92 -5.23 22.17
C ASN A 209 -6.15 -3.98 21.31
N GLU A 210 -5.28 -2.97 21.41
CA GLU A 210 -5.32 -1.79 20.54
C GLU A 210 -5.29 -2.21 19.04
N LEU A 211 -4.34 -3.07 18.68
CA LEU A 211 -4.24 -3.59 17.30
C LEU A 211 -5.46 -4.42 16.89
N ARG A 212 -6.03 -5.24 17.80
CA ARG A 212 -7.26 -6.01 17.53
C ARG A 212 -8.46 -5.12 17.28
N GLU A 213 -8.51 -3.96 17.91
CA GLU A 213 -9.58 -2.98 17.73
C GLU A 213 -9.34 -2.05 16.52
N GLY A 214 -8.22 -2.20 15.83
CA GLY A 214 -7.86 -1.42 14.64
C GLY A 214 -7.12 -0.13 14.95
N ARG A 215 -6.82 0.13 16.23
CA ARG A 215 -6.04 1.29 16.64
C ARG A 215 -4.56 1.07 16.34
N SER A 216 -3.82 2.15 16.29
CA SER A 216 -2.38 2.13 16.06
C SER A 216 -1.62 2.08 17.38
N VAL A 217 -0.44 1.43 17.38
CA VAL A 217 0.47 1.32 18.51
C VAL A 217 1.85 1.82 18.09
N TYR A 218 2.46 2.67 18.91
CA TYR A 218 3.84 3.11 18.69
C TYR A 218 4.80 2.14 19.38
N LEU A 219 5.76 1.62 18.61
CA LEU A 219 6.78 0.70 19.09
C LEU A 219 8.17 1.28 18.89
N GLU A 220 8.99 1.23 19.91
CA GLU A 220 10.38 1.69 19.93
C GLU A 220 11.35 0.50 19.87
N GLY A 221 12.54 0.72 19.29
CA GLY A 221 13.62 -0.27 19.30
C GLY A 221 13.36 -1.51 18.45
N MET A 222 12.47 -1.43 17.47
CA MET A 222 12.29 -2.51 16.50
C MET A 222 13.54 -2.71 15.65
N VAL A 223 13.83 -3.96 15.26
CA VAL A 223 15.02 -4.30 14.47
C VAL A 223 14.63 -4.70 13.06
N GLY A 224 15.11 -3.97 12.08
CA GLY A 224 14.88 -4.25 10.66
C GLY A 224 15.71 -5.45 10.16
N LYS A 225 15.39 -5.94 8.94
CA LYS A 225 16.14 -7.04 8.30
C LYS A 225 17.63 -6.75 8.10
N SER A 226 18.02 -5.48 8.07
CA SER A 226 19.42 -5.03 8.00
C SER A 226 20.13 -4.99 9.37
N GLY A 227 19.45 -5.35 10.45
CA GLY A 227 19.96 -5.25 11.82
C GLY A 227 19.94 -3.82 12.39
N LYS A 228 19.41 -2.83 11.65
CA LYS A 228 19.27 -1.45 12.14
C LYS A 228 18.01 -1.33 12.98
N GLU A 229 18.14 -0.64 14.11
CA GLU A 229 17.00 -0.27 14.96
C GLU A 229 16.19 0.84 14.32
N PHE A 230 14.87 0.78 14.53
CA PHE A 230 13.93 1.81 14.11
C PHE A 230 12.71 1.82 15.02
N ASP A 231 12.01 2.93 15.04
CA ASP A 231 10.71 3.05 15.71
C ASP A 231 9.65 3.37 14.66
N ALA A 232 8.47 2.88 14.88
CA ALA A 232 7.33 3.19 14.01
C ALA A 232 6.02 2.98 14.75
N THR A 233 4.98 3.64 14.28
CA THR A 233 3.62 3.27 14.61
C THR A 233 3.23 2.06 13.78
N VAL A 234 2.65 1.05 14.40
CA VAL A 234 2.12 -0.13 13.72
C VAL A 234 0.61 -0.15 13.79
N GLN A 235 -0.02 -0.63 12.75
CA GLN A 235 -1.47 -0.73 12.64
C GLN A 235 -1.85 -1.88 11.71
N ILE A 236 -3.07 -2.43 11.88
CA ILE A 236 -3.58 -3.42 10.95
C ILE A 236 -4.08 -2.73 9.67
N ASN A 237 -3.59 -3.20 8.53
CA ASN A 237 -4.01 -2.73 7.21
C ASN A 237 -4.68 -3.87 6.42
N ALA A 238 -5.91 -3.62 5.97
CA ALA A 238 -6.71 -4.61 5.25
C ALA A 238 -6.17 -4.90 3.84
N ASP A 239 -5.60 -3.93 3.14
CA ASP A 239 -5.01 -4.12 1.80
C ASP A 239 -3.73 -4.96 1.87
N ARG A 240 -2.91 -4.74 2.91
CA ARG A 240 -1.69 -5.52 3.18
C ARG A 240 -1.96 -6.86 3.85
N ARG A 241 -3.18 -7.06 4.35
CA ARG A 241 -3.63 -8.23 5.13
C ARG A 241 -2.76 -8.52 6.34
N GLY A 242 -2.34 -7.49 7.03
CA GLY A 242 -1.45 -7.61 8.17
C GLY A 242 -1.01 -6.28 8.73
N ILE A 243 0.10 -6.31 9.44
CA ILE A 243 0.69 -5.15 10.07
C ILE A 243 1.32 -4.23 9.02
N GLU A 244 0.98 -2.97 9.10
CA GLU A 244 1.62 -1.87 8.39
C GLU A 244 2.50 -1.08 9.36
N TYR A 245 3.67 -0.66 8.90
CA TYR A 245 4.56 0.23 9.62
C TYR A 245 4.36 1.64 9.09
N ILE A 246 3.97 2.54 9.98
CA ILE A 246 3.79 3.97 9.72
C ILE A 246 4.94 4.67 10.41
N PHE A 247 5.88 5.17 9.63
CA PHE A 247 7.00 5.92 10.14
C PHE A 247 6.55 7.33 10.44
N ASN A 248 6.65 7.76 11.70
CA ASN A 248 6.39 9.14 12.06
C ASN A 248 7.48 10.01 11.43
N ASN A 249 7.06 10.93 10.58
CA ASN A 249 7.96 11.86 9.88
C ASN A 249 8.60 12.91 10.80
N ASP A 250 8.34 12.85 12.10
CA ASP A 250 9.01 13.69 13.10
C ASP A 250 10.50 13.34 13.29
N ARG A 251 10.98 12.26 12.65
CA ARG A 251 12.41 11.98 12.60
C ARG A 251 13.05 12.92 11.60
N LEU A 252 13.82 13.82 12.13
CA LEU A 252 14.76 14.64 11.38
C LEU A 252 15.59 13.73 10.46
N PHE A 253 15.62 14.06 9.18
CA PHE A 253 16.54 13.45 8.24
C PHE A 253 17.97 13.65 8.76
N ASN A 254 18.67 12.57 9.04
CA ASN A 254 20.02 12.63 9.60
C ASN A 254 21.03 11.79 8.80
N ASN A 255 20.67 11.37 7.59
CA ASN A 255 21.61 10.71 6.71
C ASN A 255 22.73 11.70 6.36
N GLN A 256 23.97 11.29 6.62
CA GLN A 256 25.13 12.11 6.30
C GLN A 256 25.53 12.00 4.83
N THR A 257 25.02 11.02 4.10
CA THR A 257 25.33 10.81 2.69
C THR A 257 24.09 10.54 1.85
N LEU A 258 24.03 11.13 0.65
CA LEU A 258 23.04 10.82 -0.38
C LEU A 258 23.76 10.53 -1.70
N GLY A 259 23.47 9.40 -2.34
CA GLY A 259 24.12 9.00 -3.58
C GLY A 259 25.66 8.97 -3.49
N GLY A 260 26.22 8.67 -2.32
CA GLY A 260 27.66 8.67 -2.08
C GLY A 260 28.27 10.05 -1.79
N VAL A 261 27.47 11.13 -1.82
CA VAL A 261 27.92 12.49 -1.50
C VAL A 261 27.66 12.80 -0.04
N GLU A 262 28.67 13.26 0.68
CA GLU A 262 28.55 13.69 2.09
C GLU A 262 27.82 15.03 2.17
N LEU A 263 26.77 15.09 3.01
CA LEU A 263 25.99 16.29 3.22
C LEU A 263 26.58 17.15 4.32
N THR A 264 26.57 18.45 4.11
CA THR A 264 26.89 19.43 5.15
C THR A 264 25.75 19.51 6.16
N GLN A 265 26.06 19.93 7.40
CA GLN A 265 25.06 20.14 8.43
C GLN A 265 23.93 21.08 7.97
N LYS A 266 24.29 22.15 7.23
CA LYS A 266 23.31 23.09 6.67
C LYS A 266 22.37 22.42 5.67
N GLN A 267 22.88 21.53 4.80
CA GLN A 267 22.06 20.79 3.85
C GLN A 267 21.07 19.86 4.56
N VAL A 268 21.51 19.22 5.62
CA VAL A 268 20.63 18.38 6.46
C VAL A 268 19.56 19.23 7.15
N GLU A 269 19.91 20.39 7.69
CA GLU A 269 18.96 21.34 8.30
C GLU A 269 17.95 21.87 7.26
N ASP A 270 18.41 22.19 6.04
CA ASP A 270 17.55 22.67 4.96
C ASP A 270 16.54 21.59 4.54
N LEU A 271 16.97 20.33 4.39
CA LEU A 271 16.08 19.20 4.10
C LEU A 271 15.02 19.01 5.20
N ASN A 272 15.43 19.07 6.46
CA ASN A 272 14.53 18.95 7.61
C ASN A 272 13.56 20.13 7.74
N ALA A 273 13.93 21.28 7.23
CA ALA A 273 13.06 22.46 7.15
C ALA A 273 12.10 22.41 5.93
N GLY A 274 12.07 21.30 5.19
CA GLY A 274 11.23 21.13 4.00
C GLY A 274 11.78 21.86 2.77
N ARG A 275 13.02 22.38 2.82
CA ARG A 275 13.64 23.06 1.68
C ARG A 275 14.37 22.07 0.78
N ALA A 276 14.33 22.33 -0.52
CA ALA A 276 15.11 21.59 -1.48
C ALA A 276 16.58 22.02 -1.47
N ILE A 277 17.48 21.06 -1.61
CA ILE A 277 18.91 21.28 -1.77
C ILE A 277 19.39 20.73 -3.10
N PHE A 278 20.39 21.33 -3.71
CA PHE A 278 21.05 20.80 -4.90
C PHE A 278 22.29 19.99 -4.49
N ILE A 279 22.38 18.74 -4.99
CA ILE A 279 23.50 17.85 -4.74
C ILE A 279 24.10 17.44 -6.08
N GLU A 280 25.39 17.71 -6.23
CA GLU A 280 26.16 17.34 -7.41
C GLU A 280 26.86 15.99 -7.22
N ASP A 281 27.15 15.33 -8.34
CA ASP A 281 28.02 14.15 -8.42
C ASP A 281 27.55 12.94 -7.59
N MET A 282 26.26 12.80 -7.38
CA MET A 282 25.68 11.60 -6.79
C MET A 282 25.84 10.40 -7.72
N THR A 283 26.02 9.22 -7.16
CA THR A 283 26.17 7.97 -7.90
C THR A 283 24.91 7.11 -7.79
N ARG A 284 24.40 6.65 -8.90
CA ARG A 284 23.31 5.67 -8.97
C ARG A 284 23.81 4.26 -8.67
N THR A 285 22.89 3.34 -8.47
CA THR A 285 23.18 1.90 -8.24
C THR A 285 23.87 1.22 -9.43
N ASP A 286 23.72 1.74 -10.65
CA ASP A 286 24.39 1.31 -11.88
C ASP A 286 25.79 1.94 -12.08
N GLY A 287 26.20 2.84 -11.18
CA GLY A 287 27.48 3.53 -11.21
C GLY A 287 27.49 4.84 -12.01
N GLU A 288 26.37 5.22 -12.62
CA GLU A 288 26.27 6.49 -13.32
C GLU A 288 26.20 7.67 -12.34
N MET A 289 26.92 8.75 -12.65
CA MET A 289 26.90 10.00 -11.88
C MET A 289 25.74 10.88 -12.33
N PHE A 290 25.09 11.54 -11.38
CA PHE A 290 24.02 12.50 -11.64
C PHE A 290 23.99 13.59 -10.59
N SER A 291 23.41 14.72 -10.95
CA SER A 291 23.16 15.83 -10.03
C SER A 291 21.66 16.14 -10.03
N SER A 292 21.10 16.51 -8.88
CA SER A 292 19.67 16.71 -8.73
C SER A 292 19.35 17.63 -7.57
N PHE A 293 18.21 18.31 -7.65
CA PHE A 293 17.59 18.84 -6.46
C PHE A 293 16.98 17.68 -5.65
N VAL A 294 17.11 17.77 -4.35
CA VAL A 294 16.59 16.79 -3.40
C VAL A 294 15.76 17.52 -2.36
N HIS A 295 14.56 17.06 -2.13
CA HIS A 295 13.70 17.45 -1.02
C HIS A 295 13.14 16.21 -0.33
N LEU A 296 12.59 16.36 0.86
CA LEU A 296 11.92 15.26 1.54
C LEU A 296 10.43 15.25 1.16
N ASP A 297 9.92 14.09 0.80
CA ASP A 297 8.49 13.89 0.63
C ASP A 297 7.78 14.03 1.98
N GLU A 298 6.80 14.90 2.07
CA GLU A 298 6.10 15.23 3.32
C GLU A 298 5.41 14.01 3.97
N ALA A 299 4.96 13.07 3.14
CA ALA A 299 4.23 11.90 3.63
C ALA A 299 5.14 10.76 4.09
N SER A 300 6.32 10.60 3.47
CA SER A 300 7.23 9.48 3.72
C SER A 300 8.55 9.86 4.37
N GLY A 301 8.88 11.15 4.42
CA GLY A 301 10.19 11.65 4.87
C GLY A 301 11.38 11.18 4.01
N ARG A 302 11.12 10.60 2.82
CA ARG A 302 12.15 10.05 1.94
C ARG A 302 12.66 11.11 0.96
N PRO A 303 13.95 11.05 0.60
CA PRO A 303 14.49 11.90 -0.44
C PRO A 303 13.80 11.67 -1.79
N VAL A 304 13.32 12.75 -2.40
CA VAL A 304 12.78 12.79 -3.76
C VAL A 304 13.72 13.62 -4.61
N TYR A 305 14.04 13.13 -5.79
CA TYR A 305 15.01 13.73 -6.71
C TYR A 305 14.28 14.41 -7.86
N THR A 306 14.53 15.69 -8.08
CA THR A 306 13.90 16.50 -9.14
C THR A 306 14.95 17.23 -9.97
N ARG A 307 14.64 17.45 -11.25
CA ARG A 307 15.54 18.18 -12.17
C ARG A 307 15.52 19.70 -11.97
N TYR A 308 14.49 20.22 -11.32
CA TYR A 308 14.26 21.63 -11.04
C TYR A 308 14.08 21.84 -9.54
N ASN A 309 14.30 23.05 -9.08
CA ASN A 309 14.08 23.41 -7.68
C ASN A 309 12.57 23.47 -7.39
N PRO A 310 12.01 22.56 -6.56
CA PRO A 310 10.60 22.60 -6.24
C PRO A 310 10.20 23.80 -5.38
N ASP A 311 11.15 24.44 -4.68
CA ASP A 311 10.90 25.65 -3.87
C ASP A 311 10.81 26.91 -4.73
N SER A 312 11.28 26.85 -5.98
CA SER A 312 11.25 27.96 -6.95
C SER A 312 10.77 27.44 -8.30
N PRO A 313 9.48 27.11 -8.45
CA PRO A 313 8.96 26.59 -9.70
C PRO A 313 9.06 27.57 -10.87
N GLU A 314 9.31 28.84 -10.60
CA GLU A 314 9.59 29.89 -11.61
C GLU A 314 10.99 29.71 -12.22
N ASP A 315 11.94 29.16 -11.46
CA ASP A 315 13.31 28.86 -11.91
C ASP A 315 13.39 27.50 -12.64
N ALA A 316 12.28 26.79 -12.80
CA ALA A 316 12.19 25.55 -13.60
C ALA A 316 12.65 25.76 -15.07
N ARG A 317 12.99 26.98 -15.45
CA ARG A 317 13.55 27.35 -16.76
C ARG A 317 15.07 27.44 -16.75
N GLU A 318 15.75 27.42 -15.61
CA GLU A 318 17.22 27.35 -15.60
C GLU A 318 17.67 25.97 -16.06
N LEU A 319 18.25 25.95 -17.25
CA LEU A 319 18.82 24.73 -17.82
C LEU A 319 19.99 24.29 -16.94
N TYR A 320 19.85 23.15 -16.26
CA TYR A 320 21.01 22.51 -15.66
C TYR A 320 22.00 22.11 -16.77
N ILE A 321 23.18 22.71 -16.77
CA ILE A 321 24.25 22.37 -17.69
C ILE A 321 25.24 21.47 -16.94
N PRO A 322 25.38 20.20 -17.32
CA PRO A 322 26.29 19.30 -16.67
C PRO A 322 27.74 19.71 -16.83
N LYS A 323 28.63 19.30 -15.93
CA LYS A 323 30.06 19.55 -16.00
C LYS A 323 30.76 18.87 -17.19
N GLU A 324 30.08 17.88 -17.77
CA GLU A 324 30.56 17.12 -18.92
C GLU A 324 29.39 16.80 -19.86
N ILE A 325 29.57 17.05 -21.17
CA ILE A 325 28.63 16.72 -22.23
C ILE A 325 29.36 15.85 -23.27
N CYS A 326 28.89 14.65 -23.51
CA CYS A 326 29.46 13.71 -24.50
C CYS A 326 30.98 13.49 -24.32
N GLY A 327 31.48 13.40 -23.09
CA GLY A 327 32.90 13.20 -22.78
C GLY A 327 33.75 14.45 -22.79
N VAL A 328 33.17 15.64 -23.04
CA VAL A 328 33.83 16.92 -22.99
C VAL A 328 33.54 17.62 -21.67
N LYS A 329 34.61 17.85 -20.87
CA LYS A 329 34.48 18.61 -19.61
C LYS A 329 34.29 20.08 -19.90
N LEU A 330 33.22 20.66 -19.36
CA LEU A 330 32.89 22.05 -19.48
C LEU A 330 33.50 22.85 -18.33
N THR A 331 34.11 24.00 -18.66
CA THR A 331 34.57 24.99 -17.66
C THR A 331 33.37 25.73 -17.06
N ALA A 332 33.60 26.51 -16.01
CA ALA A 332 32.54 27.36 -15.45
C ALA A 332 32.06 28.40 -16.47
N GLU A 333 32.99 28.90 -17.31
CA GLU A 333 32.71 29.89 -18.38
C GLU A 333 31.86 29.23 -19.50
N ASP A 334 32.20 28.00 -19.93
CA ASP A 334 31.44 27.26 -20.93
C ASP A 334 29.99 27.03 -20.46
N ARG A 335 29.81 26.69 -19.19
CA ARG A 335 28.47 26.47 -18.62
C ARG A 335 27.65 27.75 -18.51
N GLN A 336 28.30 28.88 -18.19
CA GLN A 336 27.66 30.19 -18.17
C GLN A 336 27.20 30.61 -19.57
N GLN A 337 28.02 30.41 -20.60
CA GLN A 337 27.66 30.71 -21.99
C GLN A 337 26.50 29.82 -22.52
N LEU A 338 26.38 28.60 -22.03
CA LEU A 338 25.29 27.71 -22.40
C LEU A 338 23.99 28.01 -21.64
N SER A 339 24.05 28.80 -20.56
CA SER A 339 22.87 29.21 -19.78
C SER A 339 22.24 30.52 -20.29
N GLU A 340 22.93 31.29 -21.09
CA GLU A 340 22.48 32.53 -21.76
C GLU A 340 21.76 32.19 -23.10
#